data_ff2bf81b4f497896987bbe112b220e34
#
_entry.id   ff2bf81b4f497896987bbe112b220e34
#
_cell.length_a   1.000
_cell.length_b   1.000
_cell.length_c   1.000
_cell.angle_alpha   90.00
_cell.angle_beta   90.00
_cell.angle_gamma   90.00
#
_symmetry.space_group_name_H-M   'P 1'
#
loop_
_entity.id
_entity.type
_entity.pdbx_description
1 polymer ?
#
loop_
_entity_poly.entity_id
_entity_poly.type
_entity_poly.pdbx_seq_one_letter_code
_entity_poly.pdbx_strand_id
1 'polypeptide(L)'
;MSSPLSQLIADLSSADESKKLAAASEIYRLGRATAGSAVAGWWTESELSALLLGPSPAITVGVAVQRDTFSRIRIANGTPRLVGVPPDQDAEEFELEFPEGAALDILTAREPGGSGAIAKYLAKFGEGIQQVEYRCTNVDRASQILKEKFKVASVYPETRAGADGTRVNFFLVKSPDGGKVLIELYELPSRA
;
A
#
# COMPACT_ATOMS: atom_id res chain seq x y z
N MET A 1 22.46 4.02 -13.41
CA MET A 1 21.23 3.84 -14.22
C MET A 1 20.07 3.75 -13.24
N SER A 2 19.04 4.59 -13.38
CA SER A 2 17.81 4.49 -12.59
C SER A 2 17.14 3.15 -12.83
N SER A 3 16.52 2.55 -11.80
CA SER A 3 15.74 1.33 -11.98
C SER A 3 14.50 1.62 -12.85
N PRO A 4 13.93 0.63 -13.55
CA PRO A 4 12.67 0.81 -14.27
C PRO A 4 11.56 1.40 -13.39
N LEU A 5 11.48 0.99 -12.13
CA LEU A 5 10.48 1.51 -11.18
C LEU A 5 10.71 2.99 -10.81
N SER A 6 11.98 3.42 -10.67
CA SER A 6 12.28 4.84 -10.41
C SER A 6 11.83 5.74 -11.57
N GLN A 7 11.91 5.26 -12.81
CA GLN A 7 11.40 6.01 -13.97
C GLN A 7 9.87 6.08 -13.95
N LEU A 8 9.19 4.99 -13.64
CA LEU A 8 7.72 4.97 -13.51
C LEU A 8 7.25 5.95 -12.42
N ILE A 9 7.92 5.97 -11.27
CA ILE A 9 7.61 6.92 -10.19
C ILE A 9 7.79 8.37 -10.67
N ALA A 10 8.88 8.67 -11.39
CA ALA A 10 9.10 9.99 -11.94
C ALA A 10 8.01 10.39 -12.97
N ASP A 11 7.54 9.43 -13.76
CA ASP A 11 6.52 9.64 -14.79
C ASP A 11 5.12 9.93 -14.21
N LEU A 12 4.85 9.60 -12.93
CA LEU A 12 3.62 10.03 -12.24
C LEU A 12 3.50 11.57 -12.12
N SER A 13 4.59 12.30 -12.26
CA SER A 13 4.61 13.77 -12.31
C SER A 13 4.71 14.35 -13.73
N SER A 14 4.56 13.52 -14.77
CA SER A 14 4.61 13.95 -16.15
C SER A 14 3.46 14.91 -16.49
N ALA A 15 3.74 15.90 -17.35
CA ALA A 15 2.70 16.72 -17.97
C ALA A 15 1.96 15.98 -19.11
N ASP A 16 2.52 14.87 -19.60
CA ASP A 16 1.90 13.99 -20.58
C ASP A 16 1.00 12.98 -19.85
N GLU A 17 -0.31 13.15 -19.99
CA GLU A 17 -1.32 12.29 -19.35
C GLU A 17 -1.19 10.83 -19.77
N SER A 18 -0.87 10.54 -21.04
CA SER A 18 -0.71 9.15 -21.49
C SER A 18 0.47 8.47 -20.80
N LYS A 19 1.56 9.21 -20.60
CA LYS A 19 2.73 8.74 -19.89
C LYS A 19 2.46 8.50 -18.42
N LYS A 20 1.73 9.41 -17.79
CA LYS A 20 1.29 9.31 -16.40
C LYS A 20 0.40 8.07 -16.17
N LEU A 21 -0.61 7.89 -17.04
CA LEU A 21 -1.51 6.73 -16.98
C LEU A 21 -0.77 5.40 -17.17
N ALA A 22 0.15 5.34 -18.14
CA ALA A 22 0.96 4.15 -18.39
C ALA A 22 1.84 3.80 -17.17
N ALA A 23 2.44 4.81 -16.55
CA ALA A 23 3.25 4.63 -15.35
C ALA A 23 2.42 4.12 -14.16
N ALA A 24 1.25 4.72 -13.90
CA ALA A 24 0.35 4.31 -12.84
C ALA A 24 -0.13 2.86 -13.03
N SER A 25 -0.58 2.51 -14.24
CA SER A 25 -1.03 1.16 -14.57
C SER A 25 0.08 0.12 -14.37
N GLU A 26 1.30 0.44 -14.75
CA GLU A 26 2.44 -0.48 -14.61
C GLU A 26 2.87 -0.64 -13.13
N ILE A 27 2.91 0.44 -12.34
CA ILE A 27 3.17 0.37 -10.90
C ILE A 27 2.11 -0.49 -10.21
N TYR A 28 0.82 -0.25 -10.54
CA TYR A 28 -0.28 -1.04 -10.00
C TYR A 28 -0.16 -2.52 -10.37
N ARG A 29 0.15 -2.82 -11.64
CA ARG A 29 0.36 -4.20 -12.12
C ARG A 29 1.51 -4.91 -11.38
N LEU A 30 2.62 -4.20 -11.15
CA LEU A 30 3.78 -4.73 -10.42
C LEU A 30 3.42 -5.03 -8.95
N GLY A 31 2.77 -4.10 -8.27
CA GLY A 31 2.32 -4.30 -6.89
C GLY A 31 1.34 -5.46 -6.78
N ARG A 32 0.34 -5.51 -7.67
CA ARG A 32 -0.65 -6.59 -7.72
C ARG A 32 -0.01 -7.97 -7.97
N ALA A 33 0.93 -8.05 -8.89
CA ALA A 33 1.63 -9.31 -9.19
C ALA A 33 2.45 -9.79 -7.99
N THR A 34 3.21 -8.88 -7.36
CA THR A 34 4.04 -9.19 -6.20
C THR A 34 3.21 -9.63 -5.00
N ALA A 35 2.16 -8.87 -4.65
CA ALA A 35 1.27 -9.22 -3.56
C ALA A 35 0.48 -10.50 -3.86
N GLY A 36 -0.08 -10.63 -5.07
CA GLY A 36 -0.87 -11.79 -5.48
C GLY A 36 -0.09 -13.10 -5.36
N SER A 37 1.19 -13.11 -5.71
CA SER A 37 2.04 -14.28 -5.54
C SER A 37 2.30 -14.62 -4.06
N ALA A 38 2.45 -13.60 -3.21
CA ALA A 38 2.70 -13.79 -1.79
C ALA A 38 1.46 -14.30 -1.03
N VAL A 39 0.26 -13.85 -1.41
CA VAL A 39 -1.00 -14.20 -0.74
C VAL A 39 -1.82 -15.28 -1.44
N ALA A 40 -1.30 -15.92 -2.49
CA ALA A 40 -2.05 -16.88 -3.32
C ALA A 40 -2.77 -17.97 -2.51
N GLY A 41 -2.16 -18.44 -1.43
CA GLY A 41 -2.75 -19.44 -0.54
C GLY A 41 -3.93 -18.93 0.31
N TRP A 42 -4.08 -17.62 0.51
CA TRP A 42 -5.13 -17.07 1.38
C TRP A 42 -6.54 -17.33 0.85
N TRP A 43 -6.68 -17.42 -0.47
CA TRP A 43 -7.95 -17.65 -1.16
C TRP A 43 -8.49 -19.07 -1.01
N THR A 44 -7.65 -20.01 -0.55
CA THR A 44 -8.08 -21.40 -0.28
C THR A 44 -8.85 -21.53 1.02
N GLU A 45 -8.77 -20.53 1.89
CA GLU A 45 -9.53 -20.46 3.14
C GLU A 45 -10.81 -19.65 2.91
N SER A 46 -11.96 -20.29 3.01
CA SER A 46 -13.25 -19.71 2.60
C SER A 46 -13.67 -18.50 3.41
N GLU A 47 -13.44 -18.51 4.73
CA GLU A 47 -13.79 -17.40 5.61
C GLU A 47 -12.88 -16.19 5.33
N LEU A 48 -11.57 -16.40 5.21
CA LEU A 48 -10.64 -15.33 4.89
C LEU A 48 -10.94 -14.72 3.51
N SER A 49 -11.20 -15.58 2.51
CA SER A 49 -11.58 -15.12 1.18
C SER A 49 -12.84 -14.25 1.21
N ALA A 50 -13.85 -14.63 2.00
CA ALA A 50 -15.06 -13.83 2.17
C ALA A 50 -14.79 -12.49 2.87
N LEU A 51 -13.95 -12.48 3.91
CA LEU A 51 -13.54 -11.26 4.62
C LEU A 51 -12.79 -10.30 3.71
N LEU A 52 -11.98 -10.80 2.78
CA LEU A 52 -11.21 -10.04 1.79
C LEU A 52 -11.99 -9.73 0.50
N LEU A 53 -13.32 -9.92 0.49
CA LEU A 53 -14.21 -9.59 -0.62
C LEU A 53 -13.97 -10.44 -1.89
N GLY A 54 -13.44 -11.66 -1.72
CA GLY A 54 -13.27 -12.65 -2.79
C GLY A 54 -11.84 -12.73 -3.34
N PRO A 55 -11.61 -13.64 -4.29
CA PRO A 55 -10.25 -14.01 -4.74
C PRO A 55 -9.61 -12.99 -5.72
N SER A 56 -10.30 -11.94 -6.08
CA SER A 56 -9.78 -10.87 -6.94
C SER A 56 -10.25 -9.49 -6.45
N PRO A 57 -9.92 -9.13 -5.21
CA PRO A 57 -10.34 -7.86 -4.65
C PRO A 57 -9.68 -6.68 -5.37
N ALA A 58 -10.32 -5.52 -5.28
CA ALA A 58 -9.62 -4.26 -5.54
C ALA A 58 -8.52 -4.08 -4.49
N ILE A 59 -7.38 -3.59 -4.94
CA ILE A 59 -6.24 -3.28 -4.10
C ILE A 59 -5.82 -1.83 -4.31
N THR A 60 -5.09 -1.29 -3.34
CA THR A 60 -4.30 -0.06 -3.51
C THR A 60 -2.81 -0.40 -3.40
N VAL A 61 -1.98 0.25 -4.19
CA VAL A 61 -0.53 0.03 -4.14
C VAL A 61 0.12 1.25 -3.51
N GLY A 62 0.69 1.07 -2.33
CA GLY A 62 1.41 2.11 -1.60
C GLY A 62 2.83 2.30 -2.13
N VAL A 63 3.12 3.52 -2.58
CA VAL A 63 4.40 3.92 -3.16
C VAL A 63 5.08 4.93 -2.25
N ALA A 64 6.13 4.52 -1.57
CA ALA A 64 6.93 5.41 -0.73
C ALA A 64 7.90 6.22 -1.59
N VAL A 65 7.87 7.55 -1.42
CA VAL A 65 8.70 8.48 -2.17
C VAL A 65 9.32 9.55 -1.26
N GLN A 66 10.42 10.15 -1.71
CA GLN A 66 11.03 11.29 -1.03
C GLN A 66 10.11 12.52 -1.08
N ARG A 67 10.27 13.41 -0.12
CA ARG A 67 9.43 14.62 0.03
C ARG A 67 9.31 15.44 -1.26
N ASP A 68 10.39 15.63 -2.00
CA ASP A 68 10.38 16.38 -3.25
C ASP A 68 9.58 15.66 -4.34
N THR A 69 9.74 14.35 -4.46
CA THR A 69 8.97 13.53 -5.40
C THR A 69 7.49 13.51 -5.03
N PHE A 70 7.16 13.38 -3.74
CA PHE A 70 5.80 13.47 -3.21
C PHE A 70 5.12 14.78 -3.64
N SER A 71 5.81 15.91 -3.43
CA SER A 71 5.29 17.23 -3.78
C SER A 71 5.06 17.38 -5.28
N ARG A 72 6.01 16.91 -6.11
CA ARG A 72 5.88 16.95 -7.57
C ARG A 72 4.72 16.12 -8.08
N ILE A 73 4.57 14.88 -7.59
CA ILE A 73 3.47 14.02 -8.00
C ILE A 73 2.13 14.66 -7.57
N ARG A 74 2.04 15.17 -6.34
CA ARG A 74 0.82 15.79 -5.83
C ARG A 74 0.39 17.00 -6.67
N ILE A 75 1.32 17.89 -7.01
CA ILE A 75 1.05 19.07 -7.85
C ILE A 75 0.61 18.65 -9.26
N ALA A 76 1.32 17.71 -9.88
CA ALA A 76 1.02 17.24 -11.22
C ALA A 76 -0.33 16.50 -11.36
N ASN A 77 -0.91 16.07 -10.23
CA ASN A 77 -2.20 15.37 -10.19
C ASN A 77 -3.32 16.22 -9.53
N GLY A 78 -3.24 17.56 -9.64
CA GLY A 78 -4.32 18.45 -9.20
C GLY A 78 -4.38 18.70 -7.70
N THR A 79 -3.30 18.44 -6.98
CA THR A 79 -3.15 18.70 -5.54
C THR A 79 -4.24 17.99 -4.71
N PRO A 80 -4.38 16.66 -4.82
CA PRO A 80 -5.35 15.92 -4.01
C PRO A 80 -5.15 16.22 -2.51
N ARG A 81 -6.25 16.08 -1.75
CA ARG A 81 -6.17 16.28 -0.30
C ARG A 81 -5.21 15.28 0.33
N LEU A 82 -4.55 15.67 1.40
CA LEU A 82 -3.86 14.72 2.25
C LEU A 82 -4.87 13.95 3.09
N VAL A 83 -4.69 12.64 3.24
CA VAL A 83 -5.51 11.84 4.13
C VAL A 83 -5.09 12.06 5.59
N GLY A 84 -6.00 11.81 6.51
CA GLY A 84 -5.77 11.99 7.94
C GLY A 84 -4.99 10.83 8.54
N VAL A 85 -3.66 10.84 8.41
CA VAL A 85 -2.78 9.80 9.00
C VAL A 85 -2.61 10.05 10.50
N PRO A 86 -2.80 9.03 11.37
CA PRO A 86 -2.52 9.16 12.79
C PRO A 86 -1.09 9.67 13.08
N PRO A 87 -0.92 10.58 14.07
CA PRO A 87 0.39 11.23 14.31
C PRO A 87 1.54 10.26 14.61
N ASP A 88 1.24 9.12 15.22
CA ASP A 88 2.21 8.10 15.60
C ASP A 88 2.74 7.26 14.43
N GLN A 89 2.16 7.41 13.23
CA GLN A 89 2.63 6.73 12.01
C GLN A 89 3.72 7.49 11.26
N ASP A 90 3.94 8.78 11.59
CA ASP A 90 4.98 9.64 10.99
C ASP A 90 5.00 9.59 9.45
N ALA A 91 3.81 9.63 8.84
CA ALA A 91 3.64 9.63 7.40
C ALA A 91 2.70 10.74 6.94
N GLU A 92 2.86 11.17 5.69
CA GLU A 92 1.88 11.91 4.91
C GLU A 92 1.56 11.10 3.67
N GLU A 93 0.29 11.12 3.26
CA GLU A 93 -0.16 10.36 2.11
C GLU A 93 -1.31 11.05 1.38
N PHE A 94 -1.49 10.68 0.12
CA PHE A 94 -2.66 11.00 -0.69
C PHE A 94 -2.90 9.89 -1.70
N GLU A 95 -4.17 9.69 -2.02
CA GLU A 95 -4.61 8.68 -2.97
C GLU A 95 -4.71 9.25 -4.38
N LEU A 96 -4.37 8.42 -5.36
CA LEU A 96 -4.58 8.65 -6.79
C LEU A 96 -5.39 7.49 -7.37
N GLU A 97 -6.53 7.82 -7.94
CA GLU A 97 -7.34 6.87 -8.69
C GLU A 97 -7.20 7.15 -10.18
N PHE A 98 -6.93 6.12 -10.94
CA PHE A 98 -6.78 6.17 -12.39
C PHE A 98 -7.88 5.38 -13.08
N PRO A 99 -8.18 5.67 -14.36
CA PRO A 99 -9.04 4.82 -15.17
C PRO A 99 -8.62 3.35 -15.10
N GLU A 100 -9.56 2.43 -15.33
CA GLU A 100 -9.36 0.98 -15.27
C GLU A 100 -9.10 0.43 -13.86
N GLY A 101 -9.30 1.24 -12.81
CA GLY A 101 -9.26 0.83 -11.42
C GLY A 101 -7.85 0.70 -10.82
N ALA A 102 -6.85 1.32 -11.43
CA ALA A 102 -5.54 1.44 -10.82
C ALA A 102 -5.61 2.48 -9.68
N ALA A 103 -5.36 2.05 -8.45
CA ALA A 103 -5.32 2.90 -7.27
C ALA A 103 -3.92 2.88 -6.66
N LEU A 104 -3.36 4.07 -6.45
CA LEU A 104 -2.05 4.25 -5.83
C LEU A 104 -2.21 5.13 -4.59
N ASP A 105 -1.54 4.74 -3.53
CA ASP A 105 -1.34 5.57 -2.36
C ASP A 105 0.11 6.07 -2.33
N ILE A 106 0.28 7.38 -2.38
CA ILE A 106 1.59 8.01 -2.43
C ILE A 106 1.97 8.46 -1.02
N LEU A 107 3.02 7.83 -0.48
CA LEU A 107 3.45 7.98 0.89
C LEU A 107 4.81 8.69 0.99
N THR A 108 4.96 9.54 2.00
CA THR A 108 6.27 10.10 2.38
C THR A 108 6.40 10.18 3.88
N ALA A 109 7.64 10.18 4.39
CA ALA A 109 7.89 10.42 5.81
C ALA A 109 7.58 11.89 6.16
N ARG A 110 6.87 12.11 7.26
CA ARG A 110 6.66 13.45 7.80
C ARG A 110 7.99 14.06 8.23
N GLU A 111 8.83 13.25 8.88
CA GLU A 111 10.20 13.62 9.25
C GLU A 111 11.20 12.82 8.40
N PRO A 112 11.81 13.43 7.37
CA PRO A 112 12.86 12.77 6.59
C PRO A 112 14.05 12.37 7.49
N GLY A 113 14.48 11.10 7.38
CA GLY A 113 15.53 10.56 8.25
C GLY A 113 15.08 10.24 9.67
N GLY A 114 13.79 10.39 9.98
CA GLY A 114 13.20 10.02 11.28
C GLY A 114 13.17 8.52 11.55
N SER A 115 12.55 8.15 12.66
CA SER A 115 12.43 6.75 13.10
C SER A 115 11.17 6.04 12.61
N GLY A 116 10.31 6.72 11.85
CA GLY A 116 9.06 6.18 11.30
C GLY A 116 9.29 5.05 10.29
N ALA A 117 8.23 4.29 10.01
CA ALA A 117 8.31 3.14 9.11
C ALA A 117 8.68 3.56 7.67
N ILE A 118 8.07 4.63 7.17
CA ILE A 118 8.32 5.15 5.82
C ILE A 118 9.75 5.73 5.73
N ALA A 119 10.21 6.48 6.73
CA ALA A 119 11.58 7.01 6.77
C ALA A 119 12.62 5.88 6.70
N LYS A 120 12.43 4.81 7.49
CA LYS A 120 13.30 3.63 7.48
C LYS A 120 13.27 2.87 6.15
N TYR A 121 12.09 2.76 5.54
CA TYR A 121 11.94 2.14 4.22
C TYR A 121 12.74 2.93 3.18
N LEU A 122 12.52 4.24 3.09
CA LEU A 122 13.19 5.12 2.14
C LEU A 122 14.71 5.14 2.33
N ALA A 123 15.19 5.13 3.58
CA ALA A 123 16.62 5.07 3.88
C ALA A 123 17.27 3.76 3.42
N LYS A 124 16.54 2.65 3.49
CA LYS A 124 17.08 1.32 3.17
C LYS A 124 16.91 0.93 1.71
N PHE A 125 15.78 1.26 1.09
CA PHE A 125 15.39 0.76 -0.22
C PHE A 125 15.27 1.87 -1.28
N GLY A 126 15.23 3.15 -0.86
CA GLY A 126 14.90 4.24 -1.76
C GLY A 126 13.41 4.31 -2.09
N GLU A 127 13.08 5.05 -3.14
CA GLU A 127 11.69 5.16 -3.62
C GLU A 127 11.21 3.85 -4.25
N GLY A 128 9.97 3.43 -3.93
CA GLY A 128 9.45 2.17 -4.46
C GLY A 128 8.12 1.75 -3.87
N ILE A 129 7.62 0.60 -4.30
CA ILE A 129 6.42 -0.02 -3.76
C ILE A 129 6.72 -0.49 -2.35
N GLN A 130 6.05 0.12 -1.37
CA GLN A 130 6.29 -0.13 0.06
C GLN A 130 5.28 -1.12 0.61
N GLN A 131 4.02 -1.04 0.20
CA GLN A 131 2.94 -1.92 0.65
C GLN A 131 1.91 -2.16 -0.44
N VAL A 132 1.09 -3.18 -0.22
CA VAL A 132 -0.13 -3.42 -1.00
C VAL A 132 -1.29 -3.62 -0.03
N GLU A 133 -2.36 -2.89 -0.27
CA GLU A 133 -3.48 -2.77 0.63
C GLU A 133 -4.66 -3.59 0.14
N TYR A 134 -5.26 -4.34 1.05
CA TYR A 134 -6.45 -5.12 0.81
C TYR A 134 -7.55 -4.66 1.74
N ARG A 135 -8.66 -4.25 1.17
CA ARG A 135 -9.86 -4.00 1.97
C ARG A 135 -10.39 -5.30 2.57
N CYS A 136 -10.77 -5.26 3.84
CA CYS A 136 -11.45 -6.36 4.50
C CYS A 136 -12.68 -5.87 5.28
N THR A 137 -13.56 -6.80 5.62
CA THR A 137 -14.78 -6.51 6.40
C THR A 137 -14.61 -6.65 7.90
N ASN A 138 -13.54 -7.32 8.34
CA ASN A 138 -13.19 -7.47 9.75
C ASN A 138 -11.68 -7.79 9.86
N VAL A 139 -10.90 -6.76 10.17
CA VAL A 139 -9.43 -6.88 10.23
C VAL A 139 -8.94 -7.75 11.39
N ASP A 140 -9.65 -7.76 12.53
CA ASP A 140 -9.28 -8.60 13.68
C ASP A 140 -9.46 -10.08 13.35
N ARG A 141 -10.60 -10.43 12.75
CA ARG A 141 -10.89 -11.82 12.38
C ARG A 141 -9.95 -12.31 11.28
N ALA A 142 -9.69 -11.49 10.26
CA ALA A 142 -8.72 -11.80 9.22
C ALA A 142 -7.31 -12.03 9.82
N SER A 143 -6.86 -11.16 10.73
CA SER A 143 -5.58 -11.29 11.44
C SER A 143 -5.48 -12.61 12.22
N GLN A 144 -6.55 -13.00 12.91
CA GLN A 144 -6.62 -14.26 13.63
C GLN A 144 -6.45 -15.46 12.70
N ILE A 145 -7.17 -15.49 11.58
CA ILE A 145 -7.08 -16.57 10.58
C ILE A 145 -5.67 -16.66 9.99
N LEU A 146 -5.07 -15.51 9.63
CA LEU A 146 -3.70 -15.47 9.11
C LEU A 146 -2.70 -16.06 10.09
N LYS A 147 -2.80 -15.70 11.36
CA LYS A 147 -1.94 -16.24 12.42
C LYS A 147 -2.15 -17.74 12.64
N GLU A 148 -3.39 -18.18 12.74
CA GLU A 148 -3.72 -19.57 13.11
C GLU A 148 -3.49 -20.55 11.95
N LYS A 149 -3.97 -20.23 10.75
CA LYS A 149 -3.97 -21.15 9.61
C LYS A 149 -2.73 -20.99 8.70
N PHE A 150 -2.27 -19.77 8.49
CA PHE A 150 -1.16 -19.48 7.58
C PHE A 150 0.17 -19.21 8.28
N LYS A 151 0.18 -19.14 9.62
CA LYS A 151 1.37 -18.84 10.43
C LYS A 151 2.01 -17.48 10.08
N VAL A 152 1.21 -16.55 9.59
CA VAL A 152 1.60 -15.18 9.29
C VAL A 152 1.24 -14.32 10.49
N ALA A 153 2.26 -13.79 11.16
CA ALA A 153 2.07 -12.87 12.27
C ALA A 153 1.89 -11.44 11.73
N SER A 154 1.01 -10.69 12.38
CA SER A 154 0.88 -9.26 12.15
C SER A 154 2.13 -8.51 12.64
N VAL A 155 2.43 -7.38 12.01
CA VAL A 155 3.52 -6.48 12.43
C VAL A 155 3.21 -5.86 13.80
N TYR A 156 1.95 -5.54 14.04
CA TYR A 156 1.46 -5.05 15.34
C TYR A 156 0.62 -6.12 16.02
N PRO A 157 0.72 -6.26 17.35
CA PRO A 157 -0.04 -7.27 18.08
C PRO A 157 -1.55 -7.07 18.01
N GLU A 158 -1.99 -5.82 17.83
CA GLU A 158 -3.38 -5.40 17.76
C GLU A 158 -3.63 -4.54 16.53
N THR A 159 -4.89 -4.52 16.08
CA THR A 159 -5.38 -3.60 15.06
C THR A 159 -5.24 -2.16 15.54
N ARG A 160 -4.84 -1.26 14.65
CA ARG A 160 -4.59 0.15 14.92
C ARG A 160 -5.56 1.04 14.15
N ALA A 161 -5.63 2.31 14.56
CA ALA A 161 -6.21 3.34 13.72
C ALA A 161 -5.32 3.54 12.49
N GLY A 162 -5.94 3.59 11.34
CA GLY A 162 -5.32 3.91 10.05
C GLY A 162 -5.75 5.28 9.54
N ALA A 163 -5.42 5.55 8.30
CA ALA A 163 -5.78 6.78 7.62
C ALA A 163 -7.30 6.97 7.55
N ASP A 164 -7.75 8.22 7.66
CA ASP A 164 -9.17 8.61 7.57
C ASP A 164 -10.11 7.78 8.46
N GLY A 165 -9.62 7.32 9.63
CA GLY A 165 -10.42 6.57 10.59
C GLY A 165 -10.65 5.10 10.25
N THR A 166 -9.92 4.55 9.31
CA THR A 166 -9.88 3.11 9.04
C THR A 166 -9.30 2.34 10.23
N ARG A 167 -9.51 1.03 10.26
CA ARG A 167 -8.83 0.11 11.17
C ARG A 167 -7.87 -0.73 10.35
N VAL A 168 -6.60 -0.82 10.76
CA VAL A 168 -5.56 -1.45 9.96
C VAL A 168 -4.72 -2.44 10.76
N ASN A 169 -4.20 -3.45 10.08
CA ASN A 169 -3.04 -4.21 10.53
C ASN A 169 -2.16 -4.60 9.34
N PHE A 170 -0.88 -4.82 9.60
CA PHE A 170 0.14 -5.04 8.59
C PHE A 170 0.75 -6.43 8.73
N PHE A 171 1.09 -7.05 7.60
CA PHE A 171 1.63 -8.39 7.53
C PHE A 171 2.84 -8.43 6.61
N LEU A 172 3.97 -8.89 7.11
CA LEU A 172 5.16 -9.06 6.29
C LEU A 172 5.19 -10.50 5.75
N VAL A 173 4.70 -10.68 4.53
CA VAL A 173 4.50 -11.99 3.90
C VAL A 173 5.69 -12.34 3.03
N LYS A 174 6.14 -13.58 3.11
CA LYS A 174 7.21 -14.10 2.22
C LYS A 174 6.63 -14.37 0.84
N SER A 175 7.28 -13.84 -0.17
CA SER A 175 7.00 -14.15 -1.57
C SER A 175 7.72 -15.43 -1.99
N PRO A 176 7.23 -16.18 -3.00
CA PRO A 176 7.86 -17.42 -3.48
C PRO A 176 9.30 -17.27 -3.96
N ASP A 177 9.69 -16.09 -4.41
CA ASP A 177 11.07 -15.74 -4.82
C ASP A 177 12.01 -15.44 -3.65
N GLY A 178 11.52 -15.55 -2.39
CA GLY A 178 12.28 -15.30 -1.17
C GLY A 178 12.26 -13.85 -0.69
N GLY A 179 11.63 -12.94 -1.43
CA GLY A 179 11.36 -11.57 -1.02
C GLY A 179 10.34 -11.49 0.10
N LYS A 180 10.09 -10.27 0.57
CA LYS A 180 9.03 -9.97 1.54
C LYS A 180 8.18 -8.83 1.01
N VAL A 181 6.87 -8.99 1.13
CA VAL A 181 5.87 -8.00 0.75
C VAL A 181 5.14 -7.54 2.00
N LEU A 182 5.00 -6.25 2.18
CA LEU A 182 4.14 -5.70 3.22
C LEU A 182 2.71 -5.65 2.70
N ILE A 183 1.84 -6.37 3.36
CA ILE A 183 0.41 -6.36 3.10
C ILE A 183 -0.28 -5.59 4.21
N GLU A 184 -1.06 -4.60 3.85
CA GLU A 184 -1.98 -3.93 4.74
C GLU A 184 -3.39 -4.51 4.57
N LEU A 185 -4.03 -4.87 5.67
CA LEU A 185 -5.47 -5.10 5.70
C LEU A 185 -6.13 -3.91 6.34
N TYR A 186 -7.11 -3.31 5.66
CA TYR A 186 -7.86 -2.19 6.19
C TYR A 186 -9.37 -2.44 6.17
N GLU A 187 -10.02 -1.95 7.21
CA GLU A 187 -11.47 -1.97 7.41
C GLU A 187 -11.98 -0.54 7.44
N LEU A 188 -12.97 -0.24 6.61
CA LEU A 188 -13.59 1.08 6.59
C LEU A 188 -14.33 1.37 7.91
N PRO A 189 -14.41 2.65 8.33
CA PRO A 189 -15.22 3.03 9.46
C PRO A 189 -16.66 2.51 9.30
N SER A 190 -17.24 1.99 10.39
CA SER A 190 -18.67 1.65 10.39
C SER A 190 -19.47 2.91 10.07
N ARG A 191 -20.35 2.84 9.07
CA ARG A 191 -21.28 3.93 8.83
C ARG A 191 -22.20 4.04 10.05
N ALA A 192 -22.14 5.19 10.71
CA ALA A 192 -23.07 5.53 11.79
C ALA A 192 -24.51 5.65 11.26
#